data_5b15004d0104f6443544ed34834197e2
#
_entry.id   5b15004d0104f6443544ed34834197e2
#
_cell.length_a   1.000
_cell.length_b   1.000
_cell.length_c   1.000
_cell.angle_alpha   90.00
_cell.angle_beta   90.00
_cell.angle_gamma   90.00
#
_symmetry.space_group_name_H-M   'P 1'
#
loop_
_entity.id
_entity.type
_entity.pdbx_description
1 polymer ?
#
loop_
_entity_poly.entity_id
_entity_poly.type
_entity_poly.pdbx_seq_one_letter_code
_entity_poly.pdbx_strand_id
1 'polypeptide(L)'
;MNLDPLTNTKKNALILGAFALVTTLLIAITYLGTKDTIAQQQQRMLLKVINDVVPVDSFNNDIQHNCAVLPVDAQLGNGSDLKVYRGYTQFDDVKLNQSEQATLTSVAIETIAPDGYSGDIRIIVGISGEYLRTVTGVRVLAHKETPGLGDKIDLRINDWILSFNQQIYVPGREDNWAVKKEGGQFDAFTGATITPRAVVNAVLNAMLYVQAHQRDIALAQNQCALISAQDGADTQGVAHE
;
A
#
# COMPACT_ATOMS: atom_id res chain seq x y z
N MET A 1 -44.92 48.21 -9.20
CA MET A 1 -43.70 48.03 -8.38
C MET A 1 -42.69 47.29 -9.25
N ASN A 2 -41.92 48.06 -10.08
CA ASN A 2 -40.92 47.51 -10.99
C ASN A 2 -39.69 47.14 -10.16
N LEU A 3 -39.55 45.88 -9.82
CA LEU A 3 -38.32 45.34 -9.26
C LEU A 3 -37.32 45.20 -10.40
N ASP A 4 -36.29 46.01 -10.41
CA ASP A 4 -35.19 45.95 -11.39
C ASP A 4 -34.53 44.57 -11.31
N PRO A 5 -34.64 43.75 -12.42
CA PRO A 5 -34.13 42.39 -12.42
C PRO A 5 -32.62 42.30 -12.09
N LEU A 6 -31.86 43.36 -12.40
CA LEU A 6 -30.42 43.46 -12.12
C LEU A 6 -30.10 43.54 -10.62
N THR A 7 -30.96 44.18 -9.82
CA THR A 7 -30.78 44.33 -8.38
C THR A 7 -31.01 43.01 -7.64
N ASN A 8 -32.02 42.25 -8.05
CA ASN A 8 -32.29 40.91 -7.51
C ASN A 8 -31.17 39.90 -7.88
N THR A 9 -30.65 39.98 -9.12
CA THR A 9 -29.56 39.11 -9.55
C THR A 9 -28.29 39.35 -8.74
N LYS A 10 -27.92 40.62 -8.50
CA LYS A 10 -26.76 40.98 -7.67
C LYS A 10 -26.91 40.53 -6.22
N LYS A 11 -28.08 40.68 -5.62
CA LYS A 11 -28.39 40.23 -4.26
C LYS A 11 -28.27 38.71 -4.13
N ASN A 12 -28.85 37.99 -5.07
CA ASN A 12 -28.79 36.50 -5.10
C ASN A 12 -27.35 36.01 -5.33
N ALA A 13 -26.59 36.64 -6.22
CA ALA A 13 -25.19 36.32 -6.45
C ALA A 13 -24.33 36.54 -5.20
N LEU A 14 -24.57 37.62 -4.46
CA LEU A 14 -23.86 37.93 -3.23
C LEU A 14 -24.18 36.90 -2.12
N ILE A 15 -25.45 36.52 -1.99
CA ILE A 15 -25.89 35.49 -1.02
C ILE A 15 -25.23 34.14 -1.38
N LEU A 16 -25.28 33.74 -2.65
CA LEU A 16 -24.65 32.48 -3.11
C LEU A 16 -23.12 32.51 -2.85
N GLY A 17 -22.46 33.62 -3.18
CA GLY A 17 -21.03 33.82 -2.92
C GLY A 17 -20.70 33.73 -1.41
N ALA A 18 -21.50 34.33 -0.57
CA ALA A 18 -21.33 34.26 0.89
C ALA A 18 -21.46 32.81 1.39
N PHE A 19 -22.48 32.08 0.95
CA PHE A 19 -22.64 30.65 1.28
C PHE A 19 -21.44 29.81 0.81
N ALA A 20 -20.98 30.02 -0.42
CA ALA A 20 -19.81 29.32 -0.95
C ALA A 20 -18.56 29.58 -0.14
N LEU A 21 -18.31 30.83 0.25
CA LEU A 21 -17.18 31.20 1.10
C LEU A 21 -17.24 30.55 2.49
N VAL A 22 -18.40 30.59 3.14
CA VAL A 22 -18.59 29.98 4.47
C VAL A 22 -18.39 28.46 4.42
N THR A 23 -18.98 27.79 3.45
CA THR A 23 -18.84 26.33 3.31
C THR A 23 -17.40 25.93 2.98
N THR A 24 -16.74 26.65 2.08
CA THR A 24 -15.33 26.39 1.74
C THR A 24 -14.42 26.62 2.94
N LEU A 25 -14.65 27.68 3.71
CA LEU A 25 -13.89 27.97 4.93
C LEU A 25 -14.05 26.88 5.98
N LEU A 26 -15.27 26.40 6.22
CA LEU A 26 -15.53 25.30 7.16
C LEU A 26 -14.82 24.02 6.73
N ILE A 27 -14.86 23.66 5.43
CA ILE A 27 -14.16 22.51 4.90
C ILE A 27 -12.65 22.67 5.06
N ALA A 28 -12.10 23.85 4.75
CA ALA A 28 -10.67 24.13 4.88
C ALA A 28 -10.20 24.03 6.34
N ILE A 29 -10.94 24.60 7.29
CA ILE A 29 -10.62 24.52 8.73
C ILE A 29 -10.65 23.05 9.19
N THR A 30 -11.69 22.31 8.83
CA THR A 30 -11.82 20.89 9.19
C THR A 30 -10.66 20.06 8.62
N TYR A 31 -10.34 20.27 7.34
CA TYR A 31 -9.22 19.60 6.67
C TYR A 31 -7.88 19.90 7.35
N LEU A 32 -7.58 21.18 7.60
CA LEU A 32 -6.33 21.59 8.26
C LEU A 32 -6.22 21.02 9.69
N GLY A 33 -7.33 20.93 10.40
CA GLY A 33 -7.36 20.39 11.76
C GLY A 33 -7.28 18.85 11.84
N THR A 34 -7.56 18.14 10.73
CA THR A 34 -7.64 16.67 10.74
C THR A 34 -6.57 15.98 9.92
N LYS A 35 -5.92 16.66 8.97
CA LYS A 35 -4.94 16.06 8.02
C LYS A 35 -3.82 15.30 8.72
N ASP A 36 -3.25 15.88 9.79
CA ASP A 36 -2.10 15.28 10.48
C ASP A 36 -2.53 14.03 11.27
N THR A 37 -3.70 14.09 11.91
CA THR A 37 -4.29 12.93 12.60
C THR A 37 -4.61 11.80 11.62
N ILE A 38 -5.14 12.13 10.43
CA ILE A 38 -5.42 11.16 9.38
C ILE A 38 -4.11 10.51 8.89
N ALA A 39 -3.08 11.31 8.63
CA ALA A 39 -1.77 10.81 8.21
C ALA A 39 -1.15 9.86 9.25
N GLN A 40 -1.18 10.22 10.53
CA GLN A 40 -0.70 9.36 11.61
C GLN A 40 -1.48 8.04 11.73
N GLN A 41 -2.80 8.07 11.58
CA GLN A 41 -3.62 6.86 11.61
C GLN A 41 -3.35 5.96 10.42
N GLN A 42 -3.18 6.53 9.22
CA GLN A 42 -2.79 5.78 8.03
C GLN A 42 -1.43 5.10 8.20
N GLN A 43 -0.45 5.81 8.75
CA GLN A 43 0.87 5.25 9.04
C GLN A 43 0.78 4.09 10.05
N ARG A 44 0.09 4.27 11.18
CA ARG A 44 -0.12 3.19 12.17
C ARG A 44 -0.82 1.97 11.57
N MET A 45 -1.79 2.19 10.69
CA MET A 45 -2.50 1.12 9.99
C MET A 45 -1.57 0.34 9.07
N LEU A 46 -0.73 1.06 8.30
CA LEU A 46 0.26 0.46 7.42
C LEU A 46 1.28 -0.40 8.20
N LEU A 47 1.80 0.12 9.32
CA LEU A 47 2.75 -0.62 10.18
C LEU A 47 2.12 -1.91 10.70
N LYS A 48 0.85 -1.88 11.13
CA LYS A 48 0.12 -3.08 11.53
C LYS A 48 -0.01 -4.07 10.38
N VAL A 49 -0.35 -3.58 9.19
CA VAL A 49 -0.51 -4.42 8.00
C VAL A 49 0.81 -5.09 7.59
N ILE A 50 1.95 -4.40 7.72
CA ILE A 50 3.27 -5.01 7.44
C ILE A 50 3.50 -6.21 8.35
N ASN A 51 3.24 -6.09 9.65
CA ASN A 51 3.37 -7.20 10.60
C ASN A 51 2.37 -8.35 10.33
N ASP A 52 1.21 -8.03 9.73
CA ASP A 52 0.22 -9.04 9.36
C ASP A 52 0.59 -9.83 8.09
N VAL A 53 1.43 -9.26 7.21
CA VAL A 53 1.81 -9.90 5.94
C VAL A 53 3.19 -10.52 5.96
N VAL A 54 4.10 -10.06 6.85
CA VAL A 54 5.45 -10.61 6.99
C VAL A 54 5.60 -11.26 8.36
N PRO A 55 5.91 -12.55 8.45
CA PRO A 55 6.12 -13.24 9.73
C PRO A 55 7.28 -12.61 10.52
N VAL A 56 7.06 -12.34 11.80
CA VAL A 56 8.04 -11.68 12.69
C VAL A 56 9.31 -12.49 12.92
N ASP A 57 9.26 -13.78 12.71
CA ASP A 57 10.39 -14.72 12.81
C ASP A 57 11.25 -14.78 11.53
N SER A 58 10.82 -14.13 10.45
CA SER A 58 11.53 -14.11 9.18
C SER A 58 12.61 -13.02 9.07
N PHE A 59 12.75 -12.16 10.06
CA PHE A 59 13.73 -11.05 10.10
C PHE A 59 14.08 -10.69 11.54
N ASN A 60 15.20 -9.96 11.74
CA ASN A 60 15.61 -9.47 13.06
C ASN A 60 15.98 -7.98 13.10
N ASN A 61 15.69 -7.24 12.03
CA ASN A 61 15.78 -5.79 11.99
C ASN A 61 14.41 -5.11 12.19
N ASP A 62 14.40 -3.78 12.30
CA ASP A 62 13.17 -2.99 12.30
C ASP A 62 12.68 -2.79 10.86
N ILE A 63 11.81 -3.71 10.38
CA ILE A 63 11.26 -3.69 9.04
C ILE A 63 10.42 -2.45 8.77
N GLN A 64 9.78 -1.88 9.79
CA GLN A 64 8.88 -0.74 9.67
C GLN A 64 9.63 0.55 9.31
N HIS A 65 10.86 0.67 9.79
CA HIS A 65 11.73 1.82 9.53
C HIS A 65 12.81 1.53 8.48
N ASN A 66 12.68 0.43 7.73
CA ASN A 66 13.60 0.08 6.65
C ASN A 66 12.87 -0.09 5.34
N CYS A 67 12.69 1.01 4.59
CA CYS A 67 12.02 0.98 3.30
C CYS A 67 12.79 1.71 2.19
N ALA A 68 12.43 1.37 0.96
CA ALA A 68 12.84 2.11 -0.24
C ALA A 68 11.59 2.42 -1.10
N VAL A 69 11.60 3.58 -1.75
CA VAL A 69 10.61 3.91 -2.80
C VAL A 69 11.02 3.20 -4.07
N LEU A 70 10.07 2.53 -4.68
CA LEU A 70 10.29 1.80 -5.93
C LEU A 70 10.21 2.75 -7.14
N PRO A 71 10.99 2.48 -8.19
CA PRO A 71 10.80 3.18 -9.45
C PRO A 71 9.42 2.88 -10.02
N VAL A 72 8.89 3.80 -10.83
CA VAL A 72 7.64 3.55 -11.57
C VAL A 72 7.87 2.39 -12.53
N ASP A 73 7.09 1.34 -12.38
CA ASP A 73 7.21 0.12 -13.16
C ASP A 73 5.83 -0.44 -13.53
N ALA A 74 5.67 -0.82 -14.78
CA ALA A 74 4.41 -1.38 -15.30
C ALA A 74 4.03 -2.69 -14.60
N GLN A 75 5.01 -3.49 -14.18
CA GLN A 75 4.81 -4.73 -13.45
C GLN A 75 4.19 -4.49 -12.07
N LEU A 76 4.44 -3.31 -11.46
CA LEU A 76 3.85 -2.88 -10.20
C LEU A 76 2.63 -1.95 -10.38
N GLY A 77 2.08 -1.84 -11.61
CA GLY A 77 0.90 -1.03 -11.91
C GLY A 77 1.16 0.48 -12.03
N ASN A 78 2.40 0.87 -12.37
CA ASN A 78 2.81 2.27 -12.61
C ASN A 78 2.60 3.25 -11.43
N GLY A 79 2.56 2.75 -10.20
CA GLY A 79 2.48 3.61 -9.01
C GLY A 79 3.78 4.41 -8.80
N SER A 80 3.67 5.71 -8.54
CA SER A 80 4.82 6.61 -8.37
C SER A 80 5.39 6.66 -6.95
N ASP A 81 4.67 6.12 -5.98
CA ASP A 81 4.97 6.24 -4.54
C ASP A 81 4.95 4.88 -3.81
N LEU A 82 5.10 3.79 -4.58
CA LEU A 82 5.13 2.45 -4.05
C LEU A 82 6.40 2.22 -3.24
N LYS A 83 6.27 1.53 -2.12
CA LYS A 83 7.37 1.23 -1.20
C LYS A 83 7.58 -0.25 -1.06
N VAL A 84 8.84 -0.62 -0.80
CA VAL A 84 9.21 -1.94 -0.33
C VAL A 84 9.83 -1.83 1.05
N TYR A 85 9.30 -2.57 2.01
CA TYR A 85 9.81 -2.71 3.37
C TYR A 85 10.65 -3.98 3.43
N ARG A 86 11.83 -3.90 4.08
CA ARG A 86 12.87 -4.91 3.97
C ARG A 86 13.16 -5.53 5.32
N GLY A 87 12.98 -6.84 5.41
CA GLY A 87 13.39 -7.66 6.55
C GLY A 87 14.71 -8.36 6.25
N TYR A 88 15.66 -8.19 7.17
CA TYR A 88 16.97 -8.80 7.09
C TYR A 88 17.17 -9.75 8.27
N THR A 89 17.92 -10.81 8.04
CA THR A 89 18.48 -11.64 9.11
C THR A 89 19.98 -11.41 9.16
N GLN A 90 20.47 -11.03 10.34
CA GLN A 90 21.90 -10.92 10.64
C GLN A 90 22.35 -12.20 11.35
N PHE A 91 23.44 -12.77 10.91
CA PHE A 91 24.06 -13.89 11.59
C PHE A 91 25.03 -13.36 12.67
N ASP A 92 24.77 -13.63 13.94
CA ASP A 92 25.48 -13.07 15.10
C ASP A 92 26.95 -13.55 15.27
N ASP A 93 27.47 -14.46 14.44
CA ASP A 93 28.66 -15.24 14.77
C ASP A 93 29.97 -14.86 14.04
N VAL A 94 30.03 -13.84 13.22
CA VAL A 94 31.34 -13.44 12.63
C VAL A 94 31.50 -11.92 12.62
N LYS A 95 32.54 -11.44 13.32
CA LYS A 95 33.05 -10.05 13.26
C LYS A 95 33.63 -9.76 11.87
N LEU A 96 32.81 -9.61 10.85
CA LEU A 96 33.18 -9.14 9.52
C LEU A 96 32.46 -7.81 9.24
N ASN A 97 33.07 -6.96 8.44
CA ASN A 97 32.67 -5.58 8.18
C ASN A 97 31.16 -5.43 7.92
N GLN A 98 30.52 -4.49 8.62
CA GLN A 98 29.07 -4.28 8.78
C GLN A 98 28.22 -4.14 7.50
N SER A 99 28.79 -4.16 6.31
CA SER A 99 28.10 -3.98 5.03
C SER A 99 27.80 -5.26 4.23
N GLU A 100 28.35 -6.42 4.62
CA GLU A 100 28.27 -7.64 3.77
C GLU A 100 27.47 -8.81 4.38
N GLN A 101 26.86 -8.66 5.57
CA GLN A 101 26.31 -9.82 6.31
C GLN A 101 24.83 -9.83 6.57
N ALA A 102 24.09 -8.79 6.20
CA ALA A 102 22.65 -8.80 6.32
C ALA A 102 22.02 -9.41 5.05
N THR A 103 21.43 -10.58 5.19
CA THR A 103 20.71 -11.22 4.08
C THR A 103 19.27 -10.74 4.06
N LEU A 104 18.78 -10.27 2.90
CA LEU A 104 17.38 -9.95 2.69
C LEU A 104 16.56 -11.25 2.73
N THR A 105 15.77 -11.44 3.78
CA THR A 105 15.02 -12.67 4.03
C THR A 105 13.53 -12.51 3.86
N SER A 106 13.04 -11.27 3.94
CA SER A 106 11.63 -10.96 3.76
C SER A 106 11.42 -9.55 3.23
N VAL A 107 10.33 -9.35 2.53
CA VAL A 107 9.89 -8.03 2.05
C VAL A 107 8.38 -7.89 2.20
N ALA A 108 7.91 -6.67 2.46
CA ALA A 108 6.54 -6.27 2.21
C ALA A 108 6.56 -5.24 1.07
N ILE A 109 6.02 -5.59 -0.08
CA ILE A 109 6.03 -4.75 -1.28
C ILE A 109 4.64 -4.22 -1.61
N GLU A 110 4.53 -2.91 -1.79
CA GLU A 110 3.31 -2.28 -2.29
C GLU A 110 3.23 -2.43 -3.81
N THR A 111 2.04 -2.71 -4.32
CA THR A 111 1.76 -2.78 -5.75
C THR A 111 0.32 -2.34 -6.03
N ILE A 112 0.03 -2.04 -7.29
CA ILE A 112 -1.30 -1.67 -7.77
C ILE A 112 -1.78 -2.74 -8.73
N ALA A 113 -3.01 -3.20 -8.55
CA ALA A 113 -3.76 -3.92 -9.56
C ALA A 113 -4.58 -2.92 -10.38
N PRO A 114 -4.15 -2.54 -11.60
CA PRO A 114 -4.80 -1.47 -12.36
C PRO A 114 -6.12 -1.91 -12.99
N ASP A 115 -6.31 -3.23 -13.15
CA ASP A 115 -7.44 -3.84 -13.85
C ASP A 115 -8.59 -4.23 -12.92
N GLY A 116 -8.75 -3.54 -11.76
CA GLY A 116 -9.93 -3.69 -10.91
C GLY A 116 -11.21 -3.27 -11.62
N TYR A 117 -12.37 -3.79 -11.19
CA TYR A 117 -13.64 -3.45 -11.83
C TYR A 117 -13.98 -1.96 -11.69
N SER A 118 -13.69 -1.37 -10.55
CA SER A 118 -13.95 0.05 -10.26
C SER A 118 -12.66 0.90 -10.27
N GLY A 119 -11.60 0.40 -10.90
CA GLY A 119 -10.29 1.06 -11.02
C GLY A 119 -9.22 0.43 -10.16
N ASP A 120 -8.19 1.20 -9.86
CA ASP A 120 -6.99 0.75 -9.17
C ASP A 120 -7.27 0.17 -7.78
N ILE A 121 -6.64 -0.98 -7.50
CA ILE A 121 -6.64 -1.60 -6.19
C ILE A 121 -5.19 -1.59 -5.67
N ARG A 122 -4.92 -0.84 -4.60
CA ARG A 122 -3.61 -0.83 -3.96
C ARG A 122 -3.53 -1.94 -2.94
N ILE A 123 -2.51 -2.79 -3.07
CA ILE A 123 -2.28 -3.93 -2.18
C ILE A 123 -0.84 -3.92 -1.66
N ILE A 124 -0.61 -4.62 -0.57
CA ILE A 124 0.72 -4.94 -0.05
C ILE A 124 0.87 -6.46 0.00
N VAL A 125 2.01 -6.95 -0.45
CA VAL A 125 2.33 -8.37 -0.54
C VAL A 125 3.54 -8.66 0.33
N GLY A 126 3.38 -9.52 1.32
CA GLY A 126 4.47 -10.07 2.11
C GLY A 126 5.09 -11.27 1.40
N ILE A 127 6.40 -11.27 1.28
CA ILE A 127 7.17 -12.33 0.61
C ILE A 127 8.35 -12.69 1.50
N SER A 128 8.55 -13.98 1.76
CA SER A 128 9.70 -14.48 2.51
C SER A 128 10.14 -15.87 2.07
N GLY A 129 10.97 -16.50 2.88
CA GLY A 129 11.45 -17.87 2.67
C GLY A 129 12.64 -17.94 1.72
N GLU A 130 13.02 -19.18 1.38
CA GLU A 130 14.16 -19.44 0.54
C GLU A 130 13.98 -18.77 -0.84
N TYR A 131 14.95 -17.94 -1.21
CA TYR A 131 14.95 -17.14 -2.44
C TYR A 131 13.76 -16.17 -2.55
N LEU A 132 13.10 -15.77 -1.45
CA LEU A 132 11.93 -14.87 -1.46
C LEU A 132 10.82 -15.38 -2.41
N ARG A 133 10.45 -16.65 -2.30
CA ARG A 133 9.46 -17.30 -3.19
C ARG A 133 8.13 -17.62 -2.55
N THR A 134 7.98 -17.37 -1.24
CA THR A 134 6.75 -17.66 -0.52
C THR A 134 5.99 -16.37 -0.26
N VAL A 135 4.76 -16.28 -0.76
CA VAL A 135 3.82 -15.23 -0.36
C VAL A 135 3.33 -15.55 1.05
N THR A 136 3.67 -14.71 2.01
CA THR A 136 3.31 -14.90 3.43
C THR A 136 2.00 -14.26 3.79
N GLY A 137 1.59 -13.25 3.05
CA GLY A 137 0.30 -12.60 3.23
C GLY A 137 0.07 -11.52 2.19
N VAL A 138 -1.20 -11.22 1.94
CA VAL A 138 -1.64 -10.12 1.08
C VAL A 138 -2.68 -9.31 1.81
N ARG A 139 -2.60 -7.98 1.75
CA ARG A 139 -3.65 -7.08 2.30
C ARG A 139 -3.97 -5.99 1.29
N VAL A 140 -5.24 -5.65 1.23
CA VAL A 140 -5.72 -4.50 0.46
C VAL A 140 -5.53 -3.23 1.29
N LEU A 141 -4.84 -2.25 0.72
CA LEU A 141 -4.61 -0.95 1.33
C LEU A 141 -5.71 0.06 0.94
N ALA A 142 -6.11 0.05 -0.34
CA ALA A 142 -7.17 0.91 -0.86
C ALA A 142 -7.84 0.28 -2.09
N HIS A 143 -9.14 0.45 -2.22
CA HIS A 143 -9.92 0.06 -3.38
C HIS A 143 -11.20 0.90 -3.49
N LYS A 144 -11.85 0.83 -4.65
CA LYS A 144 -13.16 1.46 -4.92
C LYS A 144 -14.20 0.44 -5.40
N GLU A 145 -13.95 -0.84 -5.13
CA GLU A 145 -14.81 -1.94 -5.58
C GLU A 145 -16.21 -1.86 -4.96
N THR A 146 -17.20 -2.37 -5.70
CA THR A 146 -18.61 -2.32 -5.33
C THR A 146 -18.89 -3.18 -4.09
N PRO A 147 -19.54 -2.63 -3.04
CA PRO A 147 -19.95 -3.39 -1.85
C PRO A 147 -20.79 -4.64 -2.19
N GLY A 148 -20.45 -5.76 -1.53
CA GLY A 148 -21.11 -7.06 -1.74
C GLY A 148 -20.65 -7.83 -2.98
N LEU A 149 -19.83 -7.23 -3.86
CA LEU A 149 -19.29 -7.83 -5.08
C LEU A 149 -17.77 -7.94 -5.05
N GLY A 150 -17.06 -6.90 -5.49
CA GLY A 150 -15.61 -6.87 -5.57
C GLY A 150 -14.92 -6.59 -4.23
N ASP A 151 -15.57 -5.96 -3.28
CA ASP A 151 -15.05 -5.64 -1.94
C ASP A 151 -14.66 -6.86 -1.09
N LYS A 152 -15.05 -8.06 -1.51
CA LYS A 152 -14.65 -9.35 -0.90
C LYS A 152 -13.13 -9.63 -0.95
N ILE A 153 -12.36 -8.82 -1.65
CA ILE A 153 -10.91 -8.83 -1.58
C ILE A 153 -10.38 -8.27 -0.24
N ASP A 154 -11.17 -7.46 0.44
CA ASP A 154 -10.82 -6.88 1.74
C ASP A 154 -11.06 -7.89 2.87
N LEU A 155 -10.00 -8.16 3.67
CA LEU A 155 -10.09 -9.11 4.80
C LEU A 155 -11.17 -8.75 5.82
N ARG A 156 -11.55 -7.48 5.92
CA ARG A 156 -12.65 -7.04 6.80
C ARG A 156 -14.02 -7.52 6.34
N ILE A 157 -14.15 -7.91 5.08
CA ILE A 157 -15.39 -8.34 4.43
C ILE A 157 -15.41 -9.85 4.20
N ASN A 158 -14.28 -10.43 3.77
CA ASN A 158 -14.16 -11.85 3.44
C ASN A 158 -12.72 -12.34 3.60
N ASP A 159 -12.55 -13.60 3.90
CA ASP A 159 -11.25 -14.25 4.09
C ASP A 159 -10.55 -14.69 2.79
N TRP A 160 -11.15 -14.43 1.63
CA TRP A 160 -10.60 -14.83 0.32
C TRP A 160 -9.13 -14.43 0.13
N ILE A 161 -8.75 -13.25 0.60
CA ILE A 161 -7.37 -12.73 0.47
C ILE A 161 -6.36 -13.62 1.22
N LEU A 162 -6.79 -14.40 2.20
CA LEU A 162 -5.93 -15.35 2.92
C LEU A 162 -5.55 -16.57 2.08
N SER A 163 -6.20 -16.79 0.93
CA SER A 163 -5.85 -17.88 0.00
C SER A 163 -4.44 -17.73 -0.58
N PHE A 164 -3.85 -16.55 -0.51
CA PHE A 164 -2.46 -16.32 -0.90
C PHE A 164 -1.45 -16.74 0.16
N ASN A 165 -1.87 -16.93 1.41
CA ASN A 165 -0.96 -17.25 2.51
C ASN A 165 -0.24 -18.57 2.24
N GLN A 166 1.10 -18.55 2.39
CA GLN A 166 1.99 -19.71 2.19
C GLN A 166 1.99 -20.27 0.76
N GLN A 167 1.54 -19.49 -0.22
CA GLN A 167 1.65 -19.90 -1.62
C GLN A 167 3.09 -19.72 -2.10
N ILE A 168 3.63 -20.80 -2.68
CA ILE A 168 5.01 -20.81 -3.16
C ILE A 168 5.02 -20.58 -4.68
N TYR A 169 5.78 -19.58 -5.10
CA TYR A 169 6.04 -19.35 -6.51
C TYR A 169 7.06 -20.37 -7.03
N VAL A 170 6.69 -21.11 -8.06
CA VAL A 170 7.56 -22.06 -8.77
C VAL A 170 7.78 -21.53 -10.19
N PRO A 171 9.01 -21.18 -10.57
CA PRO A 171 9.32 -20.74 -11.93
C PRO A 171 8.84 -21.73 -12.98
N GLY A 172 8.20 -21.24 -14.04
CA GLY A 172 7.61 -22.05 -15.11
C GLY A 172 6.23 -22.62 -14.78
N ARG A 173 5.61 -22.20 -13.66
CA ARG A 173 4.25 -22.56 -13.29
C ARG A 173 3.40 -21.31 -13.00
N GLU A 174 3.64 -20.26 -13.75
CA GLU A 174 2.92 -18.98 -13.66
C GLU A 174 1.42 -19.17 -13.91
N ASP A 175 1.03 -20.12 -14.76
CA ASP A 175 -0.36 -20.45 -15.07
C ASP A 175 -1.19 -20.83 -13.83
N ASN A 176 -0.56 -21.34 -12.77
CA ASN A 176 -1.25 -21.61 -11.50
C ASN A 176 -1.73 -20.31 -10.82
N TRP A 177 -1.08 -19.18 -11.10
CA TRP A 177 -1.41 -17.86 -10.55
C TRP A 177 -2.49 -17.16 -11.37
N ALA A 178 -3.60 -17.84 -11.52
CA ALA A 178 -4.80 -17.35 -12.18
C ALA A 178 -6.05 -17.77 -11.38
N VAL A 179 -7.19 -17.21 -11.73
CA VAL A 179 -8.46 -17.65 -11.17
C VAL A 179 -8.87 -19.01 -11.76
N LYS A 180 -9.59 -19.84 -11.02
CA LYS A 180 -10.01 -21.20 -11.43
C LYS A 180 -10.72 -21.23 -12.78
N LYS A 181 -11.47 -20.19 -13.13
CA LYS A 181 -12.10 -20.06 -14.46
C LYS A 181 -11.10 -20.02 -15.63
N GLU A 182 -9.87 -19.69 -15.35
CA GLU A 182 -8.78 -19.56 -16.31
C GLU A 182 -7.72 -20.66 -16.13
N GLY A 183 -8.05 -21.69 -15.34
CA GLY A 183 -7.18 -22.84 -15.11
C GLY A 183 -6.22 -22.71 -13.93
N GLY A 184 -6.25 -21.59 -13.21
CA GLY A 184 -5.43 -21.36 -12.01
C GLY A 184 -6.03 -21.94 -10.73
N GLN A 185 -5.42 -21.55 -9.59
CA GLN A 185 -5.76 -22.15 -8.29
C GLN A 185 -6.68 -21.27 -7.41
N PHE A 186 -6.85 -19.98 -7.74
CA PHE A 186 -7.59 -19.04 -6.90
C PHE A 186 -9.08 -18.99 -7.24
N ASP A 187 -9.93 -18.92 -6.24
CA ASP A 187 -11.37 -18.78 -6.44
C ASP A 187 -11.70 -17.38 -6.99
N ALA A 188 -12.76 -17.31 -7.79
CA ALA A 188 -13.34 -16.04 -8.24
C ALA A 188 -14.68 -15.82 -7.55
N PHE A 189 -15.09 -14.56 -7.39
CA PHE A 189 -16.40 -14.24 -6.83
C PHE A 189 -17.50 -14.45 -7.87
N THR A 190 -18.62 -15.05 -7.45
CA THR A 190 -19.80 -15.16 -8.30
C THR A 190 -20.31 -13.76 -8.63
N GLY A 191 -20.37 -13.44 -9.91
CA GLY A 191 -20.81 -12.12 -10.40
C GLY A 191 -19.72 -11.02 -10.42
N ALA A 192 -18.50 -11.28 -9.87
CA ALA A 192 -17.42 -10.30 -9.83
C ALA A 192 -16.05 -10.96 -10.07
N THR A 193 -15.80 -11.50 -11.26
CA THR A 193 -14.56 -12.23 -11.60
C THR A 193 -13.38 -11.28 -11.89
N ILE A 194 -13.65 -10.04 -12.34
CA ILE A 194 -12.62 -9.09 -12.74
C ILE A 194 -11.70 -8.74 -11.56
N THR A 195 -12.27 -8.37 -10.43
CA THR A 195 -11.55 -7.92 -9.24
C THR A 195 -10.57 -8.97 -8.69
N PRO A 196 -10.97 -10.24 -8.41
CA PRO A 196 -10.02 -11.26 -7.93
C PRO A 196 -8.96 -11.58 -8.97
N ARG A 197 -9.27 -11.56 -10.27
CA ARG A 197 -8.27 -11.73 -11.34
C ARG A 197 -7.21 -10.63 -11.27
N ALA A 198 -7.62 -9.37 -11.16
CA ALA A 198 -6.70 -8.24 -11.07
C ALA A 198 -5.76 -8.37 -9.87
N VAL A 199 -6.28 -8.77 -8.70
CA VAL A 199 -5.47 -8.98 -7.50
C VAL A 199 -4.49 -10.15 -7.67
N VAL A 200 -4.93 -11.29 -8.23
CA VAL A 200 -4.03 -12.46 -8.47
C VAL A 200 -2.88 -12.07 -9.40
N ASN A 201 -3.17 -11.35 -10.48
CA ASN A 201 -2.15 -10.88 -11.42
C ASN A 201 -1.17 -9.90 -10.74
N ALA A 202 -1.65 -8.98 -9.92
CA ALA A 202 -0.78 -8.03 -9.22
C ALA A 202 0.11 -8.72 -8.19
N VAL A 203 -0.39 -9.75 -7.48
CA VAL A 203 0.43 -10.55 -6.55
C VAL A 203 1.52 -11.30 -7.29
N LEU A 204 1.20 -11.96 -8.42
CA LEU A 204 2.19 -12.62 -9.27
C LEU A 204 3.24 -11.64 -9.77
N ASN A 205 2.81 -10.49 -10.28
CA ASN A 205 3.71 -9.46 -10.80
C ASN A 205 4.64 -8.91 -9.72
N ALA A 206 4.14 -8.66 -8.51
CA ALA A 206 4.97 -8.25 -7.37
C ALA A 206 6.00 -9.33 -7.01
N MET A 207 5.61 -10.61 -7.03
CA MET A 207 6.52 -11.73 -6.81
C MET A 207 7.63 -11.78 -7.87
N LEU A 208 7.27 -11.68 -9.16
CA LEU A 208 8.22 -11.67 -10.26
C LEU A 208 9.16 -10.46 -10.18
N TYR A 209 8.64 -9.29 -9.81
CA TYR A 209 9.45 -8.10 -9.62
C TYR A 209 10.49 -8.30 -8.51
N VAL A 210 10.09 -8.81 -7.35
CA VAL A 210 11.01 -9.12 -6.25
C VAL A 210 12.07 -10.13 -6.69
N GLN A 211 11.70 -11.18 -7.43
CA GLN A 211 12.65 -12.18 -7.95
C GLN A 211 13.70 -11.55 -8.87
N ALA A 212 13.30 -10.62 -9.74
CA ALA A 212 14.19 -9.97 -10.68
C ALA A 212 15.11 -8.93 -10.03
N HIS A 213 14.65 -8.26 -8.95
CA HIS A 213 15.31 -7.09 -8.37
C HIS A 213 15.77 -7.27 -6.91
N GLN A 214 15.96 -8.51 -6.43
CA GLN A 214 16.35 -8.79 -5.03
C GLN A 214 17.58 -7.99 -4.59
N ARG A 215 18.61 -7.92 -5.45
CA ARG A 215 19.85 -7.19 -5.15
C ARG A 215 19.62 -5.69 -5.08
N ASP A 216 18.87 -5.13 -6.01
CA ASP A 216 18.59 -3.69 -6.07
C ASP A 216 17.74 -3.27 -4.87
N ILE A 217 16.74 -4.10 -4.50
CA ILE A 217 15.92 -3.91 -3.30
C ILE A 217 16.81 -3.94 -2.05
N ALA A 218 17.71 -4.92 -1.93
CA ALA A 218 18.58 -5.06 -0.76
C ALA A 218 19.54 -3.87 -0.59
N LEU A 219 20.06 -3.32 -1.68
CA LEU A 219 21.06 -2.25 -1.69
C LEU A 219 20.47 -0.85 -1.75
N ALA A 220 19.16 -0.69 -1.98
CA ALA A 220 18.51 0.61 -2.08
C ALA A 220 18.68 1.42 -0.78
N GLN A 221 18.86 2.73 -0.91
CA GLN A 221 18.96 3.62 0.24
C GLN A 221 17.71 3.56 1.12
N ASN A 222 17.90 3.55 2.44
CA ASN A 222 16.77 3.57 3.37
C ASN A 222 16.15 4.98 3.43
N GLN A 223 14.92 5.09 2.97
CA GLN A 223 14.16 6.35 2.93
C GLN A 223 13.20 6.51 4.12
N CYS A 224 12.84 5.42 4.81
CA CYS A 224 11.98 5.49 6.00
C CYS A 224 12.71 6.08 7.21
N ALA A 225 14.01 5.86 7.34
CA ALA A 225 14.81 6.44 8.42
C ALA A 225 14.92 7.98 8.33
N LEU A 226 14.86 8.53 7.13
CA LEU A 226 14.94 9.98 6.91
C LEU A 226 13.64 10.69 7.29
N ILE A 227 12.48 10.04 7.13
CA ILE A 227 11.17 10.59 7.48
C ILE A 227 11.03 10.67 9.01
N SER A 228 11.45 9.64 9.74
CA SER A 228 11.40 9.65 11.21
C SER A 228 12.34 10.68 11.85
N ALA A 229 13.42 11.05 11.20
CA ALA A 229 14.33 12.09 11.66
C ALA A 229 13.77 13.52 11.46
N GLN A 230 12.95 13.74 10.44
CA GLN A 230 12.30 15.04 10.21
C GLN A 230 11.11 15.26 11.17
N ASP A 231 10.30 14.23 11.45
CA ASP A 231 9.20 14.32 12.42
C ASP A 231 9.69 14.54 13.86
N GLY A 232 10.91 14.08 14.20
CA GLY A 232 11.54 14.32 15.50
C GLY A 232 12.14 15.72 15.67
N ALA A 233 12.50 16.40 14.59
CA ALA A 233 13.06 17.75 14.62
C ALA A 233 11.99 18.84 14.80
N ASP A 234 10.80 18.64 14.24
CA ASP A 234 9.69 19.62 14.34
C ASP A 234 9.00 19.60 15.72
N THR A 235 9.17 18.52 16.50
CA THR A 235 8.61 18.43 17.88
C THR A 235 9.49 19.07 18.94
N GLN A 236 10.74 19.41 18.69
CA GLN A 236 11.64 20.08 19.64
C GLN A 236 11.69 21.62 19.53
N GLY A 237 10.98 22.18 18.55
CA GLY A 237 10.95 23.63 18.28
C GLY A 237 9.90 24.46 19.05
N VAL A 238 9.05 23.86 19.88
CA VAL A 238 7.94 24.53 20.58
C VAL A 238 8.03 24.43 22.12
N ALA A 239 9.25 24.51 22.65
CA ALA A 239 9.43 24.69 24.08
C ALA A 239 10.53 25.72 24.29
N HIS A 240 10.16 27.00 24.35
CA HIS A 240 10.79 28.14 25.01
C HIS A 240 10.50 29.44 24.22
N GLU A 241 9.40 30.08 24.53
CA GLU A 241 9.33 31.54 24.78
C GLU A 241 8.05 31.83 25.58
#